data_a39a0219b9d3d5d5fb3ece36e33374a7
#
_entry.id   a39a0219b9d3d5d5fb3ece36e33374a7
#
_cell.length_a   1.000
_cell.length_b   1.000
_cell.length_c   1.000
_cell.angle_alpha   90.00
_cell.angle_beta   90.00
_cell.angle_gamma   90.00
#
_symmetry.space_group_name_H-M   'P 1'
#
loop_
_entity.id
_entity.type
_entity.pdbx_description
1 polymer ?
#
loop_
_entity_poly.entity_id
_entity_poly.type
_entity_poly.pdbx_seq_one_letter_code
_entity_poly.pdbx_strand_id
1 'polypeptide(L)'
;MKLISWNVNGLRAVLKKDPSFIQITQELDVDILALQETKLQEGQVDIDLPGYHQTWSYAERKGYSGTAVFSRQEPLRVLHADALLPYAGEGEAAELVAQAATEGRVCALEFDKFWFVDVYTPNA
;
A
#
# COMPACT_ATOMS: atom_id res chain seq x y z
N MET A 1 10.21 7.42 -15.85
CA MET A 1 9.35 6.68 -14.91
C MET A 1 8.42 7.65 -14.20
N LYS A 2 7.15 7.31 -14.11
CA LYS A 2 6.14 8.15 -13.43
C LYS A 2 5.70 7.44 -12.16
N LEU A 3 5.88 8.10 -11.03
CA LEU A 3 5.50 7.62 -9.71
C LEU A 3 4.47 8.57 -9.10
N ILE A 4 3.40 8.02 -8.53
CA ILE A 4 2.37 8.82 -7.86
C ILE A 4 2.08 8.21 -6.49
N SER A 5 1.92 9.07 -5.49
CA SER A 5 1.47 8.72 -4.15
C SER A 5 0.15 9.41 -3.88
N TRP A 6 -0.82 8.66 -3.37
CA TRP A 6 -2.19 9.17 -3.17
C TRP A 6 -2.80 8.60 -1.90
N ASN A 7 -3.10 9.48 -0.94
CA ASN A 7 -3.94 9.11 0.19
C ASN A 7 -5.39 9.14 -0.27
N VAL A 8 -6.01 7.98 -0.39
CA VAL A 8 -7.37 7.86 -0.96
C VAL A 8 -8.49 7.99 0.05
N ASN A 9 -8.15 8.00 1.34
CA ASN A 9 -9.14 8.11 2.43
C ASN A 9 -10.34 7.18 2.23
N GLY A 10 -10.06 5.90 2.01
CA GLY A 10 -11.05 4.88 1.73
C GLY A 10 -11.18 4.61 0.23
N LEU A 11 -10.55 3.53 -0.25
CA LEU A 11 -10.53 3.20 -1.67
C LEU A 11 -11.90 2.81 -2.21
N ARG A 12 -12.75 2.18 -1.40
CA ARG A 12 -14.11 1.78 -1.84
C ARG A 12 -14.92 2.96 -2.35
N ALA A 13 -14.83 4.11 -1.68
CA ALA A 13 -15.53 5.33 -2.11
C ALA A 13 -14.97 5.84 -3.45
N VAL A 14 -13.66 5.82 -3.64
CA VAL A 14 -13.02 6.29 -4.88
C VAL A 14 -13.34 5.37 -6.06
N LEU A 15 -13.49 4.07 -5.82
CA LEU A 15 -13.90 3.12 -6.85
C LEU A 15 -15.30 3.43 -7.42
N LYS A 16 -16.17 4.03 -6.61
CA LYS A 16 -17.56 4.34 -6.98
C LYS A 16 -17.74 5.73 -7.58
N LYS A 17 -16.72 6.58 -7.54
CA LYS A 17 -16.80 7.95 -8.08
C LYS A 17 -16.74 7.93 -9.61
N ASP A 18 -17.12 9.06 -10.21
CA ASP A 18 -17.00 9.32 -11.64
C ASP A 18 -16.20 10.62 -11.83
N PRO A 19 -14.97 10.56 -12.37
CA PRO A 19 -14.28 9.35 -12.84
C PRO A 19 -13.87 8.41 -11.70
N SER A 20 -13.90 7.10 -11.96
CA SER A 20 -13.55 6.09 -10.98
C SER A 20 -12.03 5.99 -10.79
N PHE A 21 -11.63 5.32 -9.70
CA PHE A 21 -10.20 5.00 -9.46
C PHE A 21 -9.55 4.32 -10.66
N ILE A 22 -10.26 3.37 -11.28
CA ILE A 22 -9.73 2.64 -12.44
C ILE A 22 -9.50 3.58 -13.62
N GLN A 23 -10.47 4.44 -13.94
CA GLN A 23 -10.34 5.41 -15.01
C GLN A 23 -9.20 6.39 -14.76
N ILE A 24 -9.11 6.94 -13.55
CA ILE A 24 -8.05 7.88 -13.17
C ILE A 24 -6.68 7.22 -13.34
N THR A 25 -6.51 6.00 -12.85
CA THR A 25 -5.23 5.29 -12.92
C THR A 25 -4.82 5.01 -14.36
N GLN A 26 -5.77 4.60 -15.21
CA GLN A 26 -5.51 4.35 -16.62
C GLN A 26 -5.11 5.63 -17.36
N GLU A 27 -5.80 6.74 -17.10
CA GLU A 27 -5.50 8.02 -17.72
C GLU A 27 -4.15 8.60 -17.27
N LEU A 28 -3.77 8.40 -16.03
CA LEU A 28 -2.48 8.85 -15.51
C LEU A 28 -1.31 8.10 -16.13
N ASP A 29 -1.53 6.87 -16.57
CA ASP A 29 -0.49 6.03 -17.20
C ASP A 29 0.78 5.96 -16.34
N VAL A 30 0.63 5.65 -15.06
CA VAL A 30 1.74 5.65 -14.12
C VAL A 30 2.48 4.31 -14.14
N ASP A 31 3.77 4.35 -13.79
CA ASP A 31 4.57 3.15 -13.61
C ASP A 31 4.38 2.53 -12.24
N ILE A 32 4.30 3.37 -11.21
CA ILE A 32 4.02 2.94 -9.83
C ILE A 32 3.04 3.92 -9.18
N LEU A 33 1.94 3.39 -8.66
CA LEU A 33 0.95 4.14 -7.89
C LEU A 33 0.93 3.59 -6.45
N ALA A 34 1.26 4.44 -5.50
CA ALA A 34 1.24 4.11 -4.08
C ALA A 34 0.01 4.72 -3.41
N LEU A 35 -0.74 3.90 -2.69
CA LEU A 35 -1.94 4.33 -1.97
C LEU A 35 -1.75 4.23 -0.46
N GLN A 36 -2.29 5.21 0.25
CA GLN A 36 -2.40 5.19 1.71
C GLN A 36 -3.86 5.35 2.11
N GLU A 37 -4.20 4.84 3.27
CA GLU A 37 -5.57 4.81 3.80
C GLU A 37 -6.57 4.15 2.85
N THR A 38 -6.25 2.93 2.40
CA THR A 38 -7.18 2.15 1.61
C THR A 38 -8.43 1.79 2.40
N LYS A 39 -8.29 1.63 3.73
CA LYS A 39 -9.34 1.23 4.68
C LYS A 39 -10.02 -0.08 4.29
N LEU A 40 -9.26 -0.98 3.65
CA LEU A 40 -9.73 -2.27 3.16
C LEU A 40 -9.14 -3.42 3.95
N GLN A 41 -9.87 -4.53 3.91
CA GLN A 41 -9.36 -5.84 4.31
C GLN A 41 -9.39 -6.77 3.12
N GLU A 42 -8.61 -7.84 3.22
CA GLU A 42 -8.49 -8.82 2.15
C GLU A 42 -9.88 -9.32 1.71
N GLY A 43 -10.09 -9.38 0.40
CA GLY A 43 -11.32 -9.88 -0.18
C GLY A 43 -12.49 -8.91 -0.25
N GLN A 44 -12.34 -7.68 0.25
CA GLN A 44 -13.45 -6.70 0.22
C GLN A 44 -13.67 -6.08 -1.15
N VAL A 45 -12.64 -6.00 -1.97
CA VAL A 45 -12.74 -5.49 -3.35
C VAL A 45 -11.96 -6.39 -4.29
N ASP A 46 -12.38 -6.40 -5.55
CA ASP A 46 -11.68 -7.04 -6.63
C ASP A 46 -11.46 -5.97 -7.71
N ILE A 47 -10.20 -5.58 -7.90
CA ILE A 47 -9.85 -4.51 -8.82
C ILE A 47 -9.25 -5.11 -10.08
N ASP A 48 -9.96 -4.97 -11.19
CA ASP A 48 -9.47 -5.37 -12.50
C ASP A 48 -8.76 -4.20 -13.16
N LEU A 49 -7.44 -4.21 -13.08
CA LEU A 49 -6.58 -3.18 -13.66
C LEU A 49 -5.47 -3.85 -14.46
N PRO A 50 -5.74 -4.24 -15.72
CA PRO A 50 -4.77 -4.93 -16.55
C PRO A 50 -3.47 -4.14 -16.71
N GLY A 51 -2.34 -4.85 -16.72
CA GLY A 51 -1.02 -4.25 -16.85
C GLY A 51 -0.40 -3.81 -15.54
N TYR A 52 -1.08 -4.01 -14.41
CA TYR A 52 -0.55 -3.68 -13.09
C TYR A 52 -0.52 -4.89 -12.16
N HIS A 53 0.57 -5.02 -11.43
CA HIS A 53 0.71 -5.94 -10.31
C HIS A 53 0.29 -5.24 -9.04
N GLN A 54 -0.49 -5.91 -8.20
CA GLN A 54 -1.07 -5.32 -6.99
C GLN A 54 -0.38 -5.89 -5.75
N THR A 55 0.04 -5.01 -4.86
CA THR A 55 0.63 -5.35 -3.58
C THR A 55 -0.18 -4.66 -2.48
N TRP A 56 -0.65 -5.44 -1.51
CA TRP A 56 -1.54 -4.94 -0.46
C TRP A 56 -0.94 -5.19 0.92
N SER A 57 -1.20 -4.25 1.82
CA SER A 57 -0.98 -4.41 3.25
C SER A 57 -2.24 -3.98 3.98
N TYR A 58 -2.86 -4.90 4.72
CA TYR A 58 -4.14 -4.68 5.37
C TYR A 58 -3.98 -4.51 6.87
N ALA A 59 -4.77 -3.60 7.46
CA ALA A 59 -4.89 -3.53 8.90
C ALA A 59 -5.77 -4.66 9.42
N GLU A 60 -5.49 -5.16 10.62
CA GLU A 60 -6.38 -6.10 11.28
C GLU A 60 -7.70 -5.44 11.66
N ARG A 61 -7.65 -4.17 12.03
CA ARG A 61 -8.83 -3.38 12.37
C ARG A 61 -9.59 -2.97 11.10
N LYS A 62 -10.90 -3.23 11.07
CA LYS A 62 -11.76 -2.87 9.95
C LYS A 62 -11.86 -1.37 9.74
N GLY A 63 -11.85 -0.94 8.48
CA GLY A 63 -12.05 0.44 8.10
C GLY A 63 -10.92 1.38 8.51
N TYR A 64 -9.73 0.87 8.70
CA TYR A 64 -8.60 1.61 9.24
C TYR A 64 -7.34 1.39 8.42
N SER A 65 -6.54 2.46 8.23
CA SER A 65 -5.21 2.40 7.63
C SER A 65 -5.18 1.66 6.28
N GLY A 66 -4.17 0.84 6.04
CA GLY A 66 -4.02 0.07 4.81
C GLY A 66 -3.23 0.80 3.74
N THR A 67 -2.29 0.10 3.12
CA THR A 67 -1.50 0.59 1.99
C THR A 67 -1.61 -0.36 0.81
N ALA A 68 -1.42 0.17 -0.39
CA ALA A 68 -1.37 -0.64 -1.60
C ALA A 68 -0.43 -0.02 -2.62
N VAL A 69 0.17 -0.85 -3.45
CA VAL A 69 1.00 -0.39 -4.56
C VAL A 69 0.58 -1.11 -5.83
N PHE A 70 0.34 -0.33 -6.86
CA PHE A 70 0.07 -0.83 -8.21
C PHE A 70 1.30 -0.54 -9.06
N SER A 71 1.94 -1.57 -9.61
CA SER A 71 3.17 -1.41 -10.38
C SER A 71 3.07 -2.13 -11.72
N ARG A 72 3.62 -1.52 -12.78
CA ARG A 72 3.66 -2.15 -14.10
C ARG A 72 4.61 -3.34 -14.12
N GLN A 73 5.74 -3.23 -13.41
CA GLN A 73 6.68 -4.33 -13.27
C GLN A 73 6.30 -5.18 -12.05
N GLU A 74 6.46 -6.48 -12.19
CA GLU A 74 6.32 -7.38 -11.06
C GLU A 74 7.50 -7.19 -10.11
N PRO A 75 7.26 -6.93 -8.81
CA PRO A 75 8.36 -6.82 -7.86
C PRO A 75 9.09 -8.16 -7.69
N LEU A 76 10.41 -8.09 -7.51
CA LEU A 76 11.23 -9.27 -7.23
C LEU A 76 10.94 -9.82 -5.84
N ARG A 77 10.63 -8.95 -4.90
CA ARG A 77 10.32 -9.30 -3.52
C ARG A 77 9.44 -8.22 -2.90
N VAL A 78 8.56 -8.64 -1.99
CA VAL A 78 7.70 -7.74 -1.23
C VAL A 78 7.94 -7.97 0.26
N LEU A 79 8.13 -6.87 0.99
CA LEU A 79 8.24 -6.89 2.45
C LEU A 79 7.19 -5.96 3.06
N HIS A 80 6.75 -6.29 4.26
CA HIS A 80 5.86 -5.47 5.08
C HIS A 80 6.54 -5.09 6.38
N ALA A 81 5.85 -4.35 7.26
CA ALA A 81 6.45 -3.83 8.47
C ALA A 81 7.02 -4.92 9.41
N ASP A 82 6.46 -6.12 9.40
CA ASP A 82 6.94 -7.24 10.20
C ASP A 82 8.39 -7.63 9.88
N ALA A 83 8.86 -7.35 8.66
CA ALA A 83 10.25 -7.60 8.28
C ALA A 83 11.25 -6.75 9.08
N LEU A 84 10.81 -5.67 9.72
CA LEU A 84 11.64 -4.82 10.56
C LEU A 84 11.80 -5.35 11.99
N LEU A 85 10.94 -6.29 12.41
CA LEU A 85 10.95 -6.79 13.78
C LEU A 85 12.32 -7.31 14.25
N PRO A 86 13.07 -8.10 13.44
CA PRO A 86 14.38 -8.58 13.87
C PRO A 86 15.41 -7.47 14.13
N TYR A 87 15.20 -6.29 13.57
CA TYR A 87 16.13 -5.16 13.64
C TYR A 87 15.70 -4.08 14.63
N ALA A 88 14.50 -4.18 15.19
CA ALA A 88 13.94 -3.14 16.06
C ALA A 88 14.49 -3.19 17.50
N GLY A 89 15.18 -4.28 17.86
CA GLY A 89 15.71 -4.47 19.21
C GLY A 89 14.62 -4.70 20.24
N GLU A 90 14.75 -4.03 21.38
CA GLU A 90 13.79 -4.12 22.48
C GLU A 90 13.27 -2.72 22.84
N GLY A 91 12.19 -2.67 23.62
CA GLY A 91 11.62 -1.42 24.12
C GLY A 91 10.66 -0.77 23.15
N GLU A 92 10.62 0.57 23.16
CA GLU A 92 9.63 1.35 22.43
C GLU A 92 9.68 1.14 20.89
N ALA A 93 10.87 1.06 20.33
CA ALA A 93 11.02 0.85 18.89
C ALA A 93 10.42 -0.48 18.45
N ALA A 94 10.66 -1.55 19.22
CA ALA A 94 10.09 -2.86 18.93
C ALA A 94 8.56 -2.86 19.06
N GLU A 95 8.03 -2.15 20.05
CA GLU A 95 6.58 -2.02 20.23
C GLU A 95 5.93 -1.27 19.06
N LEU A 96 6.56 -0.19 18.57
CA LEU A 96 6.06 0.57 17.45
C LEU A 96 6.07 -0.24 16.15
N VAL A 97 7.12 -1.02 15.92
CA VAL A 97 7.19 -1.89 14.74
C VAL A 97 6.14 -3.00 14.81
N ALA A 98 5.96 -3.61 15.97
CA ALA A 98 4.94 -4.64 16.18
C ALA A 98 3.54 -4.08 15.91
N GLN A 99 3.26 -2.87 16.38
CA GLN A 99 1.99 -2.19 16.10
C GLN A 99 1.83 -1.92 14.62
N ALA A 100 2.84 -1.38 13.96
CA ALA A 100 2.80 -1.09 12.53
C ALA A 100 2.53 -2.34 11.69
N ALA A 101 3.04 -3.49 12.13
CA ALA A 101 2.83 -4.77 11.44
C ALA A 101 1.37 -5.21 11.42
N THR A 102 0.55 -4.76 12.39
CA THR A 102 -0.89 -5.08 12.44
C THR A 102 -1.77 -4.03 11.77
N GLU A 103 -1.19 -2.93 11.30
CA GLU A 103 -1.97 -1.78 10.83
C GLU A 103 -1.89 -1.54 9.32
N GLY A 104 -1.23 -2.41 8.56
CA GLY A 104 -1.17 -2.25 7.10
C GLY A 104 -0.49 -0.98 6.64
N ARG A 105 0.64 -0.60 7.28
CA ARG A 105 1.29 0.68 7.06
C ARG A 105 2.40 0.67 6.01
N VAL A 106 2.92 -0.51 5.65
CA VAL A 106 4.14 -0.59 4.83
C VAL A 106 4.00 -1.63 3.72
N CYS A 107 4.27 -1.19 2.49
CA CYS A 107 4.57 -2.05 1.35
C CYS A 107 5.95 -1.68 0.84
N ALA A 108 6.92 -2.57 0.92
CA ALA A 108 8.25 -2.36 0.38
C ALA A 108 8.48 -3.33 -0.77
N LEU A 109 8.69 -2.81 -1.96
CA LEU A 109 8.82 -3.56 -3.20
C LEU A 109 10.25 -3.47 -3.73
N GLU A 110 10.89 -4.62 -3.93
CA GLU A 110 12.19 -4.71 -4.56
C GLU A 110 12.04 -4.82 -6.07
N PHE A 111 12.65 -3.88 -6.79
CA PHE A 111 12.82 -3.95 -8.24
C PHE A 111 14.30 -4.13 -8.58
N ASP A 112 14.63 -4.33 -9.85
CA ASP A 112 16.01 -4.63 -10.28
C ASP A 112 17.02 -3.59 -9.80
N LYS A 113 16.68 -2.30 -9.87
CA LYS A 113 17.62 -1.20 -9.59
C LYS A 113 17.30 -0.37 -8.36
N PHE A 114 16.17 -0.63 -7.70
CA PHE A 114 15.75 0.17 -6.55
C PHE A 114 14.73 -0.57 -5.71
N TRP A 115 14.56 -0.10 -4.47
CA TRP A 115 13.42 -0.43 -3.62
C TRP A 115 12.43 0.72 -3.66
N PHE A 116 11.16 0.38 -3.75
CA PHE A 116 10.06 1.34 -3.60
C PHE A 116 9.32 1.05 -2.30
N VAL A 117 9.19 2.07 -1.44
CA VAL A 117 8.56 1.89 -0.12
C VAL A 117 7.38 2.84 0.02
N ASP A 118 6.20 2.27 0.22
CA ASP A 118 4.97 2.99 0.54
C ASP A 118 4.74 2.90 2.04
N VAL A 119 4.76 4.04 2.73
CA VAL A 119 4.57 4.12 4.17
C VAL A 119 3.42 5.07 4.49
N TYR A 120 2.47 4.59 5.29
CA TYR A 120 1.44 5.42 5.86
C TYR A 120 1.73 5.69 7.33
N THR A 121 1.85 6.96 7.68
CA THR A 121 2.03 7.41 9.07
C THR A 121 0.78 8.17 9.49
N PRO A 122 -0.06 7.59 10.36
CA PRO A 122 -1.26 8.29 10.82
C PRO A 122 -0.89 9.49 11.69
N ASN A 123 -1.79 10.44 11.73
CA ASN A 123 -1.65 11.61 12.62
C ASN A 123 -1.61 11.14 14.08
N ALA A 124 -0.71 11.74 14.81
CA ALA A 124 -0.59 11.48 16.25
C ALA A 124 -1.77 12.09 17.01
#